data_fbbf5ee2a125084863e28b4365777071
#
_entry.id   fbbf5ee2a125084863e28b4365777071
#
_cell.length_a   1.000
_cell.length_b   1.000
_cell.length_c   1.000
_cell.angle_alpha   90.00
_cell.angle_beta   90.00
_cell.angle_gamma   90.00
#
_symmetry.space_group_name_H-M   'P 1'
#
loop_
_entity.id
_entity.type
_entity.pdbx_description
1 polymer ?
#
loop_
_entity_poly.entity_id
_entity_poly.type
_entity_poly.pdbx_seq_one_letter_code
_entity_poly.pdbx_strand_id
1 'polypeptide(L)'
;MNQTILKTMIAEWLEEFALPALIPRDAAPVPADLRNLSEILAIVGPRRAGKTFVMYQMIAGLIEQGFAGRDDILFLDFEDYRLRDFAPEDMETLFSAFRQLTGKDPAWLFFDEIHQIPAWSRVIRSLHNRGRYRIVISGSNARLLLPDIATELRGRYRDHLILPFSFKETLRWHDISWTERTFYTAAKGDLLRIFDTFLKTGGFPEVLKKDSPGERRQLLQNYYQTIFYRDIVERYNIRAKSLMEGMMTCCLHQFSSLFSLSAFEKGLKSQRQPGSKRTLANYLAYLQEAFFILCADKFSYSPRQRVMNPKKIFLIDPGFIALTEDFSENKGRILENVVAIELYRRRQTFNYYKNRRECDFIVRDAESVNLQAIQVCWTLTTGNRERELRGLLAAMEELSLPQGLILTYDEEESLPAAPSRQIAVMPVWKWLLG
;
A
#
# COMPACT_ATOMS: atom_id res chain seq x y z
N MET A 1 6.69 5.69 33.55
CA MET A 1 7.53 4.59 33.00
C MET A 1 8.80 4.39 33.82
N ASN A 2 9.29 3.14 34.00
CA ASN A 2 10.54 2.89 34.70
C ASN A 2 11.75 3.24 33.81
N GLN A 3 12.60 4.16 34.27
CA GLN A 3 13.78 4.64 33.53
C GLN A 3 14.79 3.50 33.21
N THR A 4 14.89 2.50 34.07
CA THR A 4 15.76 1.34 33.80
C THR A 4 15.36 0.57 32.56
N ILE A 5 14.05 0.35 32.35
CA ILE A 5 13.53 -0.31 31.14
C ILE A 5 13.92 0.49 29.90
N LEU A 6 13.72 1.80 29.92
CA LEU A 6 14.08 2.68 28.80
C LEU A 6 15.59 2.66 28.50
N LYS A 7 16.43 2.67 29.54
CA LYS A 7 17.89 2.52 29.38
C LYS A 7 18.27 1.18 28.78
N THR A 8 17.64 0.09 29.22
CA THR A 8 17.90 -1.24 28.66
C THR A 8 17.56 -1.26 27.15
N MET A 9 16.40 -0.76 26.76
CA MET A 9 16.00 -0.71 25.35
C MET A 9 16.93 0.17 24.50
N ILE A 10 17.37 1.31 25.04
CA ILE A 10 18.33 2.18 24.36
C ILE A 10 19.69 1.50 24.23
N ALA A 11 20.18 0.83 25.27
CA ALA A 11 21.45 0.09 25.25
C ALA A 11 21.40 -1.07 24.24
N GLU A 12 20.31 -1.87 24.23
CA GLU A 12 20.06 -2.89 23.22
C GLU A 12 20.14 -2.31 21.80
N TRP A 13 19.51 -1.16 21.56
CA TRP A 13 19.59 -0.46 20.27
C TRP A 13 21.03 -0.04 19.92
N LEU A 14 21.75 0.56 20.87
CA LEU A 14 23.08 1.12 20.63
C LEU A 14 24.15 0.06 20.40
N GLU A 15 24.12 -1.04 21.16
CA GLU A 15 25.23 -1.98 21.29
C GLU A 15 24.92 -3.38 20.71
N GLU A 16 23.70 -3.88 20.88
CA GLU A 16 23.37 -5.27 20.55
C GLU A 16 22.65 -5.43 19.24
N PHE A 17 21.86 -4.43 18.83
CA PHE A 17 21.02 -4.54 17.63
C PHE A 17 21.85 -4.47 16.34
N ALA A 18 21.94 -5.57 15.60
CA ALA A 18 22.49 -5.60 14.25
C ALA A 18 21.41 -5.30 13.23
N LEU A 19 21.66 -4.34 12.33
CA LEU A 19 20.74 -4.08 11.21
C LEU A 19 20.65 -5.34 10.33
N PRO A 20 19.42 -5.83 10.03
CA PRO A 20 19.25 -7.03 9.23
C PRO A 20 19.70 -6.80 7.77
N ALA A 21 19.90 -7.88 7.02
CA ALA A 21 20.08 -7.80 5.58
C ALA A 21 18.84 -7.15 4.94
N LEU A 22 19.04 -6.10 4.17
CA LEU A 22 17.97 -5.26 3.63
C LEU A 22 17.83 -5.49 2.12
N ILE A 23 16.59 -5.65 1.67
CA ILE A 23 16.26 -5.54 0.25
C ILE A 23 15.94 -4.07 -0.03
N PRO A 24 16.67 -3.41 -0.95
CA PRO A 24 16.44 -2.01 -1.27
C PRO A 24 15.00 -1.76 -1.74
N ARG A 25 14.31 -0.84 -1.05
CA ARG A 25 12.95 -0.44 -1.38
C ARG A 25 12.96 0.79 -2.28
N ASP A 26 12.21 0.73 -3.39
CA ASP A 26 12.12 1.84 -4.33
C ASP A 26 11.50 3.11 -3.70
N ALA A 27 10.57 2.90 -2.77
CA ALA A 27 9.91 3.98 -2.06
C ALA A 27 10.70 4.50 -0.83
N ALA A 28 11.86 3.93 -0.49
CA ALA A 28 12.63 4.43 0.65
C ALA A 28 13.27 5.79 0.33
N PRO A 29 13.11 6.79 1.23
CA PRO A 29 13.78 8.09 1.05
C PRO A 29 15.29 7.94 1.00
N VAL A 30 15.94 8.64 0.07
CA VAL A 30 17.40 8.62 -0.01
C VAL A 30 18.03 9.45 1.14
N PRO A 31 19.22 9.05 1.64
CA PRO A 31 19.86 9.72 2.80
C PRO A 31 20.07 11.23 2.61
N ALA A 32 20.34 11.70 1.40
CA ALA A 32 20.51 13.10 1.09
C ALA A 32 19.23 13.93 1.35
N ASP A 33 18.06 13.38 1.04
CA ASP A 33 16.76 14.02 1.34
C ASP A 33 16.49 14.06 2.83
N LEU A 34 16.91 13.00 3.55
CA LEU A 34 16.77 12.94 5.00
C LEU A 34 17.62 13.99 5.70
N ARG A 35 18.85 14.24 5.24
CA ARG A 35 19.73 15.26 5.83
C ARG A 35 19.04 16.62 5.98
N ASN A 36 18.23 16.97 5.00
CA ASN A 36 17.52 18.25 4.94
C ASN A 36 16.07 18.16 5.46
N LEU A 37 15.72 17.08 6.16
CA LEU A 37 14.38 16.85 6.65
C LEU A 37 13.97 17.93 7.65
N SER A 38 13.04 18.79 7.24
CA SER A 38 12.43 19.84 8.07
C SER A 38 11.02 19.46 8.53
N GLU A 39 10.42 18.46 7.91
CA GLU A 39 9.07 17.98 8.18
C GLU A 39 9.12 16.67 8.97
N ILE A 40 8.00 16.29 9.57
CA ILE A 40 7.82 14.95 10.14
C ILE A 40 7.64 13.97 8.98
N LEU A 41 8.48 12.96 8.88
CA LEU A 41 8.35 11.92 7.88
C LEU A 41 7.53 10.76 8.44
N ALA A 42 6.37 10.48 7.82
CA ALA A 42 5.48 9.39 8.22
C ALA A 42 5.57 8.22 7.23
N ILE A 43 6.09 7.08 7.67
CA ILE A 43 6.14 5.82 6.92
C ILE A 43 4.83 5.07 7.15
N VAL A 44 3.99 4.98 6.12
CA VAL A 44 2.63 4.47 6.22
C VAL A 44 2.43 3.27 5.29
N GLY A 45 1.65 2.29 5.70
CA GLY A 45 1.34 1.13 4.86
C GLY A 45 0.82 -0.04 5.67
N PRO A 46 0.35 -1.12 5.02
CA PRO A 46 -0.20 -2.27 5.70
C PRO A 46 0.79 -2.91 6.68
N ARG A 47 0.26 -3.62 7.67
CA ARG A 47 1.10 -4.48 8.52
C ARG A 47 1.93 -5.41 7.65
N ARG A 48 3.17 -5.70 8.07
CA ARG A 48 4.10 -6.64 7.41
C ARG A 48 4.53 -6.24 5.98
N ALA A 49 4.27 -5.01 5.56
CA ALA A 49 4.79 -4.46 4.31
C ALA A 49 6.28 -4.09 4.36
N GLY A 50 6.90 -4.11 5.54
CA GLY A 50 8.31 -3.80 5.73
C GLY A 50 8.60 -2.34 6.11
N LYS A 51 7.67 -1.62 6.75
CA LYS A 51 7.87 -0.23 7.24
C LYS A 51 9.09 -0.09 8.14
N THR A 52 9.22 -0.95 9.15
CA THR A 52 10.38 -1.02 10.06
C THR A 52 11.68 -1.23 9.29
N PHE A 53 11.67 -2.12 8.27
CA PHE A 53 12.84 -2.36 7.42
C PHE A 53 13.22 -1.14 6.57
N VAL A 54 12.24 -0.34 6.12
CA VAL A 54 12.50 0.96 5.48
C VAL A 54 13.16 1.92 6.46
N MET A 55 12.72 1.99 7.70
CA MET A 55 13.40 2.79 8.74
C MET A 55 14.84 2.32 8.94
N TYR A 56 15.09 1.01 8.99
CA TYR A 56 16.45 0.47 9.08
C TYR A 56 17.29 0.81 7.85
N GLN A 57 16.73 0.78 6.64
CA GLN A 57 17.40 1.21 5.43
C GLN A 57 17.80 2.71 5.48
N MET A 58 16.90 3.55 6.00
CA MET A 58 17.19 4.97 6.22
C MET A 58 18.32 5.16 7.22
N ILE A 59 18.26 4.46 8.35
CA ILE A 59 19.29 4.51 9.41
C ILE A 59 20.65 4.04 8.86
N ALA A 60 20.68 2.89 8.16
CA ALA A 60 21.90 2.38 7.54
C ALA A 60 22.52 3.43 6.62
N GLY A 61 21.71 4.01 5.73
CA GLY A 61 22.19 5.04 4.81
C GLY A 61 22.69 6.32 5.49
N LEU A 62 22.08 6.75 6.60
CA LEU A 62 22.57 7.90 7.39
C LEU A 62 23.93 7.62 8.00
N ILE A 63 24.13 6.40 8.53
CA ILE A 63 25.38 5.99 9.16
C ILE A 63 26.49 5.81 8.10
N GLU A 64 26.21 5.09 7.02
CA GLU A 64 27.16 4.81 5.94
C GLU A 64 27.67 6.09 5.25
N GLN A 65 26.80 7.10 5.11
CA GLN A 65 27.18 8.38 4.53
C GLN A 65 27.76 9.38 5.56
N GLY A 66 27.92 8.98 6.81
CA GLY A 66 28.47 9.82 7.88
C GLY A 66 27.59 11.00 8.27
N PHE A 67 26.28 10.96 7.99
CA PHE A 67 25.34 12.02 8.38
C PHE A 67 24.88 11.92 9.84
N ALA A 68 24.98 10.73 10.44
CA ALA A 68 24.69 10.47 11.83
C ALA A 68 25.51 9.30 12.34
N GLY A 69 25.97 9.38 13.60
CA GLY A 69 26.42 8.22 14.34
C GLY A 69 25.23 7.48 14.95
N ARG A 70 25.46 6.26 15.40
CA ARG A 70 24.40 5.46 16.05
C ARG A 70 23.89 6.13 17.34
N ASP A 71 24.77 6.78 18.04
CA ASP A 71 24.52 7.58 19.25
C ASP A 71 23.86 8.95 18.98
N ASP A 72 23.59 9.31 17.70
CA ASP A 72 22.73 10.41 17.31
C ASP A 72 21.28 9.98 17.06
N ILE A 73 21.01 8.65 17.05
CA ILE A 73 19.74 8.09 16.61
C ILE A 73 19.02 7.39 17.78
N LEU A 74 17.85 7.86 18.12
CA LEU A 74 16.93 7.18 19.02
C LEU A 74 15.89 6.44 18.20
N PHE A 75 15.97 5.11 18.21
CA PHE A 75 14.98 4.21 17.63
C PHE A 75 14.16 3.55 18.72
N LEU A 76 12.84 3.50 18.57
CA LEU A 76 11.91 2.81 19.47
C LEU A 76 10.73 2.22 18.68
N ASP A 77 10.43 0.94 18.96
CA ASP A 77 9.23 0.27 18.49
C ASP A 77 8.19 0.27 19.62
N PHE A 78 7.09 0.99 19.42
CA PHE A 78 6.00 1.07 20.40
C PHE A 78 5.06 -0.14 20.41
N GLU A 79 5.28 -1.17 19.57
CA GLU A 79 4.66 -2.48 19.73
C GLU A 79 5.41 -3.38 20.75
N ASP A 80 6.60 -2.98 21.24
CA ASP A 80 7.31 -3.71 22.30
C ASP A 80 6.45 -3.72 23.58
N TYR A 81 6.24 -4.93 24.13
CA TYR A 81 5.40 -5.12 25.31
C TYR A 81 5.87 -4.32 26.54
N ARG A 82 7.18 -4.00 26.62
CA ARG A 82 7.80 -3.19 27.69
C ARG A 82 7.28 -1.74 27.68
N LEU A 83 6.78 -1.27 26.53
CA LEU A 83 6.25 0.09 26.33
C LEU A 83 4.71 0.15 26.39
N ARG A 84 4.03 -0.94 26.77
CA ARG A 84 2.56 -1.01 26.78
C ARG A 84 1.89 0.13 27.55
N ASP A 85 2.48 0.56 28.66
CA ASP A 85 1.96 1.61 29.53
C ASP A 85 2.70 2.95 29.32
N PHE A 86 3.38 3.13 28.19
CA PHE A 86 4.08 4.35 27.87
C PHE A 86 3.08 5.50 27.62
N ALA A 87 3.25 6.57 28.40
CA ALA A 87 2.41 7.77 28.32
C ALA A 87 3.18 8.96 27.73
N PRO A 88 2.49 10.00 27.21
CA PRO A 88 3.13 11.20 26.69
C PRO A 88 4.14 11.85 27.65
N GLU A 89 3.91 11.77 28.96
CA GLU A 89 4.74 12.31 30.01
C GLU A 89 6.09 11.59 30.14
N ASP A 90 6.16 10.34 29.70
CA ASP A 90 7.38 9.52 29.74
C ASP A 90 8.45 9.95 28.71
N MET A 91 8.09 10.79 27.74
CA MET A 91 9.04 11.29 26.74
C MET A 91 10.24 12.00 27.33
N GLU A 92 10.07 12.80 28.39
CA GLU A 92 11.22 13.47 29.03
C GLU A 92 12.10 12.46 29.78
N THR A 93 11.52 11.40 30.36
CA THR A 93 12.26 10.29 30.98
C THR A 93 13.06 9.53 29.92
N LEU A 94 12.48 9.31 28.74
CA LEU A 94 13.14 8.69 27.58
C LEU A 94 14.35 9.50 27.11
N PHE A 95 14.22 10.81 26.90
CA PHE A 95 15.35 11.67 26.53
C PHE A 95 16.40 11.74 27.62
N SER A 96 15.99 11.78 28.90
CA SER A 96 16.92 11.73 30.02
C SER A 96 17.72 10.41 30.05
N ALA A 97 17.06 9.27 29.80
CA ALA A 97 17.73 7.97 29.70
C ALA A 97 18.74 7.94 28.54
N PHE A 98 18.36 8.48 27.37
CA PHE A 98 19.25 8.55 26.21
C PHE A 98 20.49 9.42 26.51
N ARG A 99 20.32 10.64 27.09
CA ARG A 99 21.44 11.49 27.47
C ARG A 99 22.38 10.87 28.49
N GLN A 100 21.85 10.08 29.42
CA GLN A 100 22.67 9.41 30.42
C GLN A 100 23.56 8.30 29.83
N LEU A 101 23.14 7.69 28.73
CA LEU A 101 23.89 6.64 28.04
C LEU A 101 24.86 7.21 26.98
N THR A 102 24.47 8.26 26.27
CA THR A 102 25.22 8.79 25.12
C THR A 102 25.97 10.10 25.40
N GLY A 103 25.65 10.79 26.50
CA GLY A 103 26.18 12.12 26.83
C GLY A 103 25.57 13.28 26.05
N LYS A 104 24.62 13.03 25.14
CA LYS A 104 24.01 14.05 24.26
C LYS A 104 22.52 13.80 24.00
N ASP A 105 21.82 14.78 23.45
CA ASP A 105 20.47 14.62 22.91
C ASP A 105 20.51 13.89 21.57
N PRO A 106 19.50 13.09 21.21
CA PRO A 106 19.39 12.51 19.88
C PRO A 106 19.13 13.61 18.83
N ALA A 107 19.75 13.49 17.67
CA ALA A 107 19.45 14.34 16.51
C ALA A 107 18.29 13.77 15.67
N TRP A 108 18.15 12.45 15.68
CA TRP A 108 17.17 11.70 14.92
C TRP A 108 16.26 10.88 15.82
N LEU A 109 14.95 10.99 15.60
CA LEU A 109 13.93 10.18 16.28
C LEU A 109 13.28 9.27 15.26
N PHE A 110 13.42 7.97 15.45
CA PHE A 110 12.72 6.94 14.67
C PHE A 110 11.75 6.21 15.61
N PHE A 111 10.47 6.49 15.45
CA PHE A 111 9.40 5.94 16.28
C PHE A 111 8.50 5.02 15.46
N ASP A 112 8.70 3.72 15.62
CA ASP A 112 7.90 2.72 14.92
C ASP A 112 6.56 2.51 15.63
N GLU A 113 5.48 2.33 14.85
CA GLU A 113 4.09 2.16 15.29
C GLU A 113 3.64 3.18 16.36
N ILE A 114 3.99 4.47 16.15
CA ILE A 114 3.77 5.60 17.07
C ILE A 114 2.31 5.73 17.56
N HIS A 115 1.36 5.23 16.77
CA HIS A 115 -0.06 5.29 17.09
C HIS A 115 -0.47 4.48 18.32
N GLN A 116 0.43 3.66 18.88
CA GLN A 116 0.24 2.98 20.15
C GLN A 116 0.24 3.95 21.35
N ILE A 117 0.86 5.13 21.19
CA ILE A 117 0.88 6.14 22.27
C ILE A 117 -0.41 6.97 22.24
N PRO A 118 -1.09 7.14 23.38
CA PRO A 118 -2.20 8.08 23.48
C PRO A 118 -1.82 9.49 23.08
N ALA A 119 -2.65 10.18 22.31
CA ALA A 119 -2.42 11.55 21.84
C ALA A 119 -1.06 11.79 21.15
N TRP A 120 -0.50 10.75 20.51
CA TRP A 120 0.82 10.76 19.84
C TRP A 120 1.03 11.97 18.90
N SER A 121 0.00 12.41 18.18
CA SER A 121 0.09 13.55 17.26
C SER A 121 0.48 14.86 17.95
N ARG A 122 -0.03 15.07 19.19
CA ARG A 122 0.34 16.22 20.03
C ARG A 122 1.78 16.13 20.52
N VAL A 123 2.21 14.93 20.90
CA VAL A 123 3.58 14.63 21.34
C VAL A 123 4.55 14.94 20.20
N ILE A 124 4.35 14.34 19.03
CA ILE A 124 5.22 14.52 17.86
C ILE A 124 5.27 15.97 17.41
N ARG A 125 4.11 16.66 17.38
CA ARG A 125 4.08 18.09 17.07
C ARG A 125 4.87 18.93 18.09
N SER A 126 4.78 18.62 19.38
CA SER A 126 5.54 19.28 20.42
C SER A 126 7.05 19.11 20.22
N LEU A 127 7.48 17.88 19.92
CA LEU A 127 8.89 17.58 19.64
C LEU A 127 9.37 18.30 18.38
N HIS A 128 8.60 18.28 17.31
CA HIS A 128 8.91 18.99 16.08
C HIS A 128 9.06 20.53 16.29
N ASN A 129 8.19 21.14 17.11
CA ASN A 129 8.25 22.56 17.40
C ASN A 129 9.54 22.97 18.15
N ARG A 130 10.25 22.05 18.79
CA ARG A 130 11.56 22.32 19.42
C ARG A 130 12.65 22.60 18.38
N GLY A 131 12.45 22.25 17.11
CA GLY A 131 13.33 22.57 15.99
C GLY A 131 14.69 21.88 15.97
N ARG A 132 14.95 20.93 16.87
CA ARG A 132 16.24 20.26 17.03
C ARG A 132 16.24 18.79 16.62
N TYR A 133 15.07 18.20 16.37
CA TYR A 133 14.92 16.79 16.03
C TYR A 133 14.49 16.63 14.58
N ARG A 134 15.07 15.66 13.89
CA ARG A 134 14.55 15.10 12.65
C ARG A 134 13.71 13.88 13.02
N ILE A 135 12.44 13.89 12.63
CA ILE A 135 11.45 12.93 13.14
C ILE A 135 10.94 12.06 12.02
N VAL A 136 11.12 10.77 12.20
CA VAL A 136 10.57 9.72 11.35
C VAL A 136 9.62 8.88 12.20
N ILE A 137 8.39 8.73 11.77
CA ILE A 137 7.39 7.92 12.45
C ILE A 137 6.85 6.84 11.53
N SER A 138 6.34 5.74 12.06
CA SER A 138 5.59 4.78 11.27
C SER A 138 4.21 4.49 11.85
N GLY A 139 3.35 3.92 10.99
CA GLY A 139 2.08 3.37 11.42
C GLY A 139 1.41 2.50 10.37
N SER A 140 0.70 1.49 10.84
CA SER A 140 0.04 0.46 10.02
C SER A 140 -1.39 0.82 9.61
N ASN A 141 -1.76 2.11 9.61
CA ASN A 141 -3.10 2.55 9.27
C ASN A 141 -3.08 3.70 8.26
N ALA A 142 -3.94 3.58 7.22
CA ALA A 142 -4.14 4.64 6.23
C ALA A 142 -4.74 5.93 6.81
N ARG A 143 -5.25 5.92 8.06
CA ARG A 143 -5.65 7.17 8.75
C ARG A 143 -4.52 8.18 8.84
N LEU A 144 -3.26 7.72 8.90
CA LEU A 144 -2.09 8.59 8.84
C LEU A 144 -1.99 9.36 7.51
N LEU A 145 -2.68 8.92 6.46
CA LEU A 145 -2.79 9.59 5.16
C LEU A 145 -4.00 10.55 5.09
N LEU A 146 -4.87 10.54 6.11
CA LEU A 146 -6.09 11.35 6.08
C LEU A 146 -5.81 12.82 6.40
N PRO A 147 -6.63 13.75 5.86
CA PRO A 147 -6.53 15.18 6.14
C PRO A 147 -6.61 15.56 7.62
N ASP A 148 -7.25 14.72 8.45
CA ASP A 148 -7.35 14.95 9.89
C ASP A 148 -5.98 14.93 10.55
N ILE A 149 -5.11 13.97 10.20
CA ILE A 149 -3.73 13.92 10.70
C ILE A 149 -2.91 15.08 10.13
N ALA A 150 -3.10 15.44 8.86
CA ALA A 150 -2.51 16.63 8.28
C ALA A 150 -2.87 17.89 9.10
N THR A 151 -4.14 17.97 9.52
CA THR A 151 -4.64 19.06 10.36
C THR A 151 -4.06 19.00 11.77
N GLU A 152 -3.99 17.82 12.40
CA GLU A 152 -3.39 17.64 13.73
C GLU A 152 -1.90 18.00 13.75
N LEU A 153 -1.16 17.60 12.72
CA LEU A 153 0.26 17.95 12.53
C LEU A 153 0.46 19.31 11.85
N ARG A 154 -0.63 20.03 11.57
CA ARG A 154 -0.64 21.39 10.97
C ARG A 154 0.13 21.47 9.65
N GLY A 155 0.01 20.48 8.79
CA GLY A 155 0.68 20.41 7.48
C GLY A 155 2.21 20.24 7.54
N ARG A 156 2.77 19.91 8.71
CA ARG A 156 4.21 19.76 8.93
C ARG A 156 4.68 18.31 8.80
N TYR A 157 4.04 17.55 7.95
CA TYR A 157 4.43 16.17 7.74
C TYR A 157 4.39 15.81 6.25
N ARG A 158 5.21 14.85 5.89
CA ARG A 158 5.23 14.21 4.57
C ARG A 158 5.07 12.71 4.75
N ASP A 159 4.14 12.12 4.02
CA ASP A 159 3.90 10.69 4.09
C ASP A 159 4.65 9.93 2.98
N HIS A 160 5.16 8.75 3.35
CA HIS A 160 5.69 7.75 2.45
C HIS A 160 4.89 6.46 2.56
N LEU A 161 4.24 6.08 1.47
CA LEU A 161 3.46 4.85 1.39
C LEU A 161 4.38 3.67 1.08
N ILE A 162 4.40 2.70 1.98
CA ILE A 162 5.12 1.45 1.82
C ILE A 162 4.10 0.32 1.68
N LEU A 163 3.97 -0.23 0.48
CA LEU A 163 3.16 -1.42 0.20
C LEU A 163 4.03 -2.69 0.27
N PRO A 164 3.45 -3.89 0.27
CA PRO A 164 4.19 -5.11 0.00
C PRO A 164 5.10 -4.95 -1.23
N PHE A 165 6.10 -5.77 -1.41
CA PHE A 165 7.06 -5.62 -2.52
C PHE A 165 6.36 -5.41 -3.86
N SER A 166 6.87 -4.47 -4.65
CA SER A 166 6.53 -4.35 -6.06
C SER A 166 7.08 -5.53 -6.85
N PHE A 167 6.69 -5.69 -8.11
CA PHE A 167 7.30 -6.70 -8.96
C PHE A 167 8.80 -6.47 -9.13
N LYS A 168 9.26 -5.21 -9.25
CA LYS A 168 10.69 -4.84 -9.25
C LYS A 168 11.41 -5.33 -8.00
N GLU A 169 10.85 -5.06 -6.83
CA GLU A 169 11.41 -5.46 -5.54
C GLU A 169 11.39 -6.99 -5.36
N THR A 170 10.36 -7.66 -5.89
CA THR A 170 10.29 -9.13 -5.92
C THR A 170 11.37 -9.75 -6.81
N LEU A 171 11.69 -9.14 -7.96
CA LEU A 171 12.82 -9.58 -8.79
C LEU A 171 14.15 -9.44 -8.05
N ARG A 172 14.38 -8.31 -7.35
CA ARG A 172 15.58 -8.13 -6.51
C ARG A 172 15.66 -9.15 -5.38
N TRP A 173 14.52 -9.49 -4.76
CA TRP A 173 14.45 -10.56 -3.76
C TRP A 173 14.96 -11.90 -4.29
N HIS A 174 14.75 -12.17 -5.57
CA HIS A 174 15.22 -13.39 -6.26
C HIS A 174 16.56 -13.20 -7.00
N ASP A 175 17.30 -12.11 -6.72
CA ASP A 175 18.58 -11.77 -7.35
C ASP A 175 18.49 -11.70 -8.90
N ILE A 176 17.31 -11.37 -9.43
CA ILE A 176 17.10 -11.20 -10.88
C ILE A 176 17.25 -9.74 -11.24
N SER A 177 18.30 -9.44 -12.03
CA SER A 177 18.48 -8.16 -12.70
C SER A 177 17.88 -8.20 -14.11
N TRP A 178 17.44 -7.06 -14.60
CA TRP A 178 16.88 -6.96 -15.95
C TRP A 178 17.37 -5.70 -16.67
N THR A 179 17.41 -5.82 -17.98
CA THR A 179 17.64 -4.74 -18.92
C THR A 179 16.63 -4.91 -20.06
N GLU A 180 16.53 -3.95 -20.96
CA GLU A 180 15.68 -4.10 -22.13
C GLU A 180 16.02 -5.36 -22.95
N ARG A 181 17.30 -5.74 -23.03
CA ARG A 181 17.75 -6.97 -23.70
C ARG A 181 17.18 -8.25 -23.06
N THR A 182 16.98 -8.25 -21.75
CA THR A 182 16.40 -9.39 -21.01
C THR A 182 15.05 -9.79 -21.58
N PHE A 183 14.25 -8.82 -22.04
CA PHE A 183 12.91 -9.04 -22.58
C PHE A 183 12.87 -9.82 -23.88
N TYR A 184 14.00 -9.93 -24.57
CA TYR A 184 14.14 -10.59 -25.88
C TYR A 184 15.08 -11.79 -25.85
N THR A 185 15.43 -12.28 -24.66
CA THR A 185 16.36 -13.43 -24.46
C THR A 185 15.67 -14.55 -23.66
N ALA A 186 16.36 -15.69 -23.50
CA ALA A 186 15.90 -16.79 -22.66
C ALA A 186 15.63 -16.38 -21.20
N ALA A 187 16.32 -15.35 -20.69
CA ALA A 187 16.12 -14.81 -19.35
C ALA A 187 14.70 -14.22 -19.12
N LYS A 188 13.95 -13.90 -20.18
CA LYS A 188 12.52 -13.58 -20.10
C LYS A 188 11.73 -14.71 -19.42
N GLY A 189 12.11 -15.97 -19.63
CA GLY A 189 11.45 -17.12 -19.02
C GLY A 189 11.49 -17.09 -17.49
N ASP A 190 12.64 -16.73 -16.91
CA ASP A 190 12.77 -16.58 -15.46
C ASP A 190 11.94 -15.40 -14.92
N LEU A 191 11.95 -14.28 -15.63
CA LEU A 191 11.14 -13.12 -15.30
C LEU A 191 9.63 -13.48 -15.27
N LEU A 192 9.13 -14.17 -16.29
CA LEU A 192 7.75 -14.61 -16.37
C LEU A 192 7.41 -15.63 -15.28
N ARG A 193 8.31 -16.55 -14.95
CA ARG A 193 8.13 -17.51 -13.84
C ARG A 193 7.97 -16.79 -12.50
N ILE A 194 8.79 -15.75 -12.25
CA ILE A 194 8.64 -14.93 -11.03
C ILE A 194 7.35 -14.11 -11.08
N PHE A 195 6.98 -13.58 -12.25
CA PHE A 195 5.73 -12.86 -12.42
C PHE A 195 4.51 -13.74 -12.12
N ASP A 196 4.46 -14.97 -12.64
CA ASP A 196 3.40 -15.94 -12.32
C ASP A 196 3.34 -16.27 -10.81
N THR A 197 4.50 -16.36 -10.17
CA THR A 197 4.57 -16.56 -8.73
C THR A 197 4.03 -15.33 -8.00
N PHE A 198 4.44 -14.13 -8.39
CA PHE A 198 3.99 -12.87 -7.81
C PHE A 198 2.46 -12.69 -7.92
N LEU A 199 1.86 -13.05 -9.06
CA LEU A 199 0.41 -13.01 -9.24
C LEU A 199 -0.34 -13.91 -8.25
N LYS A 200 0.29 -15.01 -7.79
CA LYS A 200 -0.29 -16.00 -6.89
C LYS A 200 0.00 -15.74 -5.41
N THR A 201 1.20 -15.24 -5.11
CA THR A 201 1.71 -15.13 -3.73
C THR A 201 1.76 -13.72 -3.20
N GLY A 202 1.64 -12.73 -4.09
CA GLY A 202 1.79 -11.32 -3.73
C GLY A 202 3.21 -10.92 -3.39
N GLY A 203 3.34 -9.75 -2.78
CA GLY A 203 4.61 -9.11 -2.45
C GLY A 203 4.92 -9.04 -0.95
N PHE A 204 4.18 -9.69 -0.07
CA PHE A 204 4.53 -9.67 1.36
C PHE A 204 5.88 -10.36 1.59
N PRO A 205 6.90 -9.65 2.15
CA PRO A 205 8.26 -10.19 2.26
C PRO A 205 8.34 -11.53 2.98
N GLU A 206 7.61 -11.72 4.08
CA GLU A 206 7.64 -12.97 4.84
C GLU A 206 6.92 -14.12 4.12
N VAL A 207 5.96 -13.84 3.22
CA VAL A 207 5.32 -14.84 2.38
C VAL A 207 6.32 -15.36 1.34
N LEU A 208 7.15 -14.47 0.79
CA LEU A 208 8.19 -14.85 -0.17
C LEU A 208 9.28 -15.74 0.44
N LYS A 209 9.53 -15.64 1.75
CA LYS A 209 10.46 -16.52 2.48
C LYS A 209 9.99 -17.97 2.61
N LYS A 210 8.69 -18.23 2.36
CA LYS A 210 8.13 -19.58 2.51
C LYS A 210 8.30 -20.38 1.22
N ASP A 211 8.77 -21.62 1.35
CA ASP A 211 9.04 -22.48 0.20
C ASP A 211 7.75 -23.15 -0.31
N SER A 212 6.89 -23.61 0.60
CA SER A 212 5.70 -24.36 0.22
C SER A 212 4.47 -23.47 -0.02
N PRO A 213 3.64 -23.76 -1.03
CA PRO A 213 2.38 -23.05 -1.25
C PRO A 213 1.42 -23.10 -0.05
N GLY A 214 1.44 -24.21 0.70
CA GLY A 214 0.62 -24.38 1.90
C GLY A 214 1.01 -23.41 3.01
N GLU A 215 2.33 -23.26 3.28
CA GLU A 215 2.83 -22.31 4.29
C GLU A 215 2.54 -20.87 3.88
N ARG A 216 2.68 -20.52 2.60
CA ARG A 216 2.31 -19.20 2.06
C ARG A 216 0.84 -18.89 2.30
N ARG A 217 -0.05 -19.82 1.95
CA ARG A 217 -1.50 -19.67 2.17
C ARG A 217 -1.82 -19.54 3.66
N GLN A 218 -1.23 -20.38 4.52
CA GLN A 218 -1.44 -20.30 5.97
C GLN A 218 -1.00 -18.93 6.53
N LEU A 219 0.13 -18.40 6.07
CA LEU A 219 0.62 -17.09 6.51
C LEU A 219 -0.31 -15.96 6.04
N LEU A 220 -0.78 -16.00 4.81
CA LEU A 220 -1.76 -15.04 4.28
C LEU A 220 -3.10 -15.13 5.05
N GLN A 221 -3.54 -16.33 5.43
CA GLN A 221 -4.71 -16.52 6.28
C GLN A 221 -4.50 -15.85 7.65
N ASN A 222 -3.34 -16.00 8.24
CA ASN A 222 -3.00 -15.34 9.51
C ASN A 222 -2.99 -13.80 9.36
N TYR A 223 -2.54 -13.26 8.21
CA TYR A 223 -2.60 -11.83 7.94
C TYR A 223 -4.03 -11.34 7.80
N TYR A 224 -4.86 -12.08 7.06
CA TYR A 224 -6.29 -11.79 6.92
C TYR A 224 -6.97 -11.72 8.29
N GLN A 225 -6.73 -12.71 9.16
CA GLN A 225 -7.29 -12.75 10.52
C GLN A 225 -6.75 -11.60 11.39
N THR A 226 -5.46 -11.26 11.27
CA THR A 226 -4.87 -10.15 12.03
C THR A 226 -5.48 -8.81 11.62
N ILE A 227 -5.65 -8.57 10.32
CA ILE A 227 -6.33 -7.37 9.79
C ILE A 227 -7.75 -7.32 10.34
N PHE A 228 -8.49 -8.45 10.27
CA PHE A 228 -9.86 -8.50 10.75
C PHE A 228 -9.97 -8.19 12.24
N TYR A 229 -9.25 -8.91 13.09
CA TYR A 229 -9.40 -8.79 14.54
C TYR A 229 -8.74 -7.52 15.09
N ARG A 230 -7.45 -7.29 14.81
CA ARG A 230 -6.70 -6.18 15.42
C ARG A 230 -6.93 -4.84 14.72
N ASP A 231 -6.85 -4.83 13.38
CA ASP A 231 -6.87 -3.56 12.66
C ASP A 231 -8.28 -3.05 12.38
N ILE A 232 -9.32 -3.92 12.47
CA ILE A 232 -10.71 -3.55 12.24
C ILE A 232 -11.55 -3.72 13.51
N VAL A 233 -11.73 -4.95 14.00
CA VAL A 233 -12.69 -5.22 15.09
C VAL A 233 -12.30 -4.51 16.38
N GLU A 234 -11.07 -4.67 16.85
CA GLU A 234 -10.59 -4.04 18.08
C GLU A 234 -10.47 -2.52 17.91
N ARG A 235 -9.84 -2.06 16.83
CA ARG A 235 -9.60 -0.63 16.60
C ARG A 235 -10.86 0.21 16.51
N TYR A 236 -11.91 -0.28 15.82
CA TYR A 236 -13.18 0.44 15.65
C TYR A 236 -14.28 -0.04 16.59
N ASN A 237 -13.95 -0.91 17.56
CA ASN A 237 -14.88 -1.48 18.52
C ASN A 237 -16.15 -2.06 17.85
N ILE A 238 -15.94 -2.90 16.82
CA ILE A 238 -17.01 -3.46 16.00
C ILE A 238 -17.81 -4.48 16.81
N ARG A 239 -19.09 -4.17 17.04
CA ARG A 239 -20.01 -5.07 17.75
C ARG A 239 -20.58 -6.15 16.84
N ALA A 240 -20.96 -5.81 15.61
CA ALA A 240 -21.52 -6.74 14.63
C ALA A 240 -20.41 -7.43 13.83
N LYS A 241 -19.62 -8.29 14.49
CA LYS A 241 -18.43 -8.96 13.91
C LYS A 241 -18.79 -9.79 12.69
N SER A 242 -19.89 -10.57 12.72
CA SER A 242 -20.32 -11.41 11.61
C SER A 242 -20.68 -10.61 10.35
N LEU A 243 -21.31 -9.44 10.52
CA LEU A 243 -21.61 -8.54 9.40
C LEU A 243 -20.32 -7.98 8.77
N MET A 244 -19.35 -7.60 9.59
CA MET A 244 -18.06 -7.10 9.14
C MET A 244 -17.26 -8.18 8.41
N GLU A 245 -17.23 -9.39 8.95
CA GLU A 245 -16.59 -10.56 8.34
C GLU A 245 -17.23 -10.93 7.00
N GLY A 246 -18.55 -10.96 6.93
CA GLY A 246 -19.28 -11.18 5.69
C GLY A 246 -18.98 -10.12 4.62
N MET A 247 -18.82 -8.86 5.02
CA MET A 247 -18.46 -7.79 4.09
C MET A 247 -17.00 -7.92 3.61
N MET A 248 -16.07 -8.24 4.51
CA MET A 248 -14.66 -8.46 4.20
C MET A 248 -14.49 -9.66 3.24
N THR A 249 -15.18 -10.76 3.50
CA THR A 249 -15.22 -11.94 2.63
C THR A 249 -15.83 -11.61 1.27
N CYS A 250 -16.92 -10.85 1.23
CA CYS A 250 -17.53 -10.40 -0.03
C CYS A 250 -16.54 -9.55 -0.86
N CYS A 251 -15.81 -8.64 -0.24
CA CYS A 251 -14.77 -7.84 -0.90
C CYS A 251 -13.62 -8.73 -1.42
N LEU A 252 -13.22 -9.75 -0.67
CA LEU A 252 -12.20 -10.71 -1.07
C LEU A 252 -12.60 -11.46 -2.35
N HIS A 253 -13.84 -11.94 -2.47
CA HIS A 253 -14.32 -12.66 -3.65
C HIS A 253 -14.67 -11.73 -4.84
N GLN A 254 -15.03 -10.47 -4.56
CA GLN A 254 -15.41 -9.48 -5.58
C GLN A 254 -14.27 -8.53 -5.97
N PHE A 255 -13.00 -8.92 -5.76
CA PHE A 255 -11.87 -8.09 -6.20
C PHE A 255 -11.95 -7.78 -7.71
N SER A 256 -11.46 -6.62 -8.13
CA SER A 256 -11.56 -6.09 -9.50
C SER A 256 -13.01 -6.11 -10.05
N SER A 257 -13.98 -5.86 -9.19
CA SER A 257 -15.41 -5.83 -9.57
C SER A 257 -16.15 -4.68 -8.89
N LEU A 258 -17.32 -4.35 -9.44
CA LEU A 258 -18.17 -3.31 -8.89
C LEU A 258 -18.88 -3.80 -7.63
N PHE A 259 -18.66 -3.13 -6.53
CA PHE A 259 -19.31 -3.35 -5.25
C PHE A 259 -20.35 -2.27 -4.96
N SER A 260 -21.60 -2.68 -4.80
CA SER A 260 -22.72 -1.78 -4.50
C SER A 260 -23.20 -1.96 -3.05
N LEU A 261 -23.00 -0.93 -2.22
CA LEU A 261 -23.52 -0.91 -0.85
C LEU A 261 -25.04 -1.10 -0.79
N SER A 262 -25.78 -0.55 -1.78
CA SER A 262 -27.24 -0.69 -1.84
C SER A 262 -27.67 -2.12 -2.20
N ALA A 263 -26.92 -2.79 -3.09
CA ALA A 263 -27.18 -4.19 -3.41
C ALA A 263 -26.86 -5.10 -2.23
N PHE A 264 -25.75 -4.85 -1.53
CA PHE A 264 -25.36 -5.58 -0.35
C PHE A 264 -26.39 -5.40 0.79
N GLU A 265 -26.84 -4.18 1.07
CA GLU A 265 -27.92 -3.89 2.04
C GLU A 265 -29.22 -4.63 1.69
N LYS A 266 -29.60 -4.65 0.40
CA LYS A 266 -30.79 -5.39 -0.06
C LYS A 266 -30.63 -6.89 0.20
N GLY A 267 -29.44 -7.45 -0.02
CA GLY A 267 -29.12 -8.85 0.29
C GLY A 267 -29.26 -9.16 1.78
N LEU A 268 -28.76 -8.30 2.67
CA LEU A 268 -28.92 -8.47 4.11
C LEU A 268 -30.40 -8.43 4.54
N LYS A 269 -31.17 -7.47 4.01
CA LYS A 269 -32.61 -7.38 4.28
C LYS A 269 -33.39 -8.63 3.86
N SER A 270 -33.03 -9.22 2.71
CA SER A 270 -33.67 -10.47 2.26
C SER A 270 -33.37 -11.67 3.18
N GLN A 271 -32.22 -11.64 3.86
CA GLN A 271 -31.81 -12.64 4.85
C GLN A 271 -32.23 -12.24 6.28
N ARG A 272 -33.01 -11.19 6.45
CA ARG A 272 -33.42 -10.64 7.77
C ARG A 272 -32.24 -10.30 8.68
N GLN A 273 -31.09 -9.96 8.09
CA GLN A 273 -29.90 -9.54 8.84
C GLN A 273 -29.88 -8.01 9.01
N PRO A 274 -29.46 -7.51 10.20
CA PRO A 274 -29.35 -6.08 10.45
C PRO A 274 -28.14 -5.49 9.69
N GLY A 275 -28.33 -4.30 9.12
CA GLY A 275 -27.26 -3.56 8.46
C GLY A 275 -27.81 -2.36 7.71
N SER A 276 -27.46 -1.15 8.13
CA SER A 276 -27.84 0.07 7.42
C SER A 276 -26.77 0.43 6.39
N LYS A 277 -27.17 1.10 5.31
CA LYS A 277 -26.23 1.62 4.30
C LYS A 277 -25.12 2.49 4.93
N ARG A 278 -25.44 3.26 5.99
CA ARG A 278 -24.45 4.06 6.72
C ARG A 278 -23.41 3.18 7.43
N THR A 279 -23.87 2.13 8.11
CA THR A 279 -22.96 1.16 8.76
C THR A 279 -22.04 0.49 7.74
N LEU A 280 -22.60 0.06 6.60
CA LEU A 280 -21.84 -0.58 5.53
C LEU A 280 -20.83 0.39 4.89
N ALA A 281 -21.18 1.66 4.75
CA ALA A 281 -20.24 2.68 4.25
C ALA A 281 -19.06 2.88 5.22
N ASN A 282 -19.33 2.91 6.54
CA ASN A 282 -18.28 2.97 7.54
C ASN A 282 -17.38 1.72 7.50
N TYR A 283 -17.96 0.52 7.35
CA TYR A 283 -17.21 -0.71 7.26
C TYR A 283 -16.30 -0.75 6.01
N LEU A 284 -16.81 -0.25 4.88
CA LEU A 284 -15.98 -0.12 3.68
C LEU A 284 -14.80 0.84 3.89
N ALA A 285 -15.03 1.95 4.60
CA ALA A 285 -13.95 2.86 4.97
C ALA A 285 -12.92 2.19 5.90
N TYR A 286 -13.37 1.41 6.88
CA TYR A 286 -12.46 0.69 7.79
C TYR A 286 -11.61 -0.35 7.07
N LEU A 287 -12.16 -1.04 6.06
CA LEU A 287 -11.39 -1.96 5.20
C LEU A 287 -10.30 -1.22 4.41
N GLN A 288 -10.58 0.01 3.93
CA GLN A 288 -9.59 0.85 3.26
C GLN A 288 -8.53 1.37 4.25
N GLU A 289 -8.97 1.86 5.42
CA GLU A 289 -8.08 2.37 6.47
C GLU A 289 -7.14 1.28 7.01
N ALA A 290 -7.61 0.03 7.06
CA ALA A 290 -6.80 -1.14 7.41
C ALA A 290 -5.88 -1.64 6.27
N PHE A 291 -5.86 -0.97 5.13
CA PHE A 291 -5.14 -1.41 3.94
C PHE A 291 -5.48 -2.84 3.50
N PHE A 292 -6.74 -3.24 3.63
CA PHE A 292 -7.20 -4.50 3.08
C PHE A 292 -7.64 -4.36 1.62
N ILE A 293 -8.33 -3.26 1.31
CA ILE A 293 -8.82 -2.94 -0.03
C ILE A 293 -8.43 -1.52 -0.47
N LEU A 294 -8.43 -1.34 -1.80
CA LEU A 294 -8.47 -0.05 -2.48
C LEU A 294 -9.83 0.07 -3.17
N CYS A 295 -10.35 1.29 -3.25
CA CYS A 295 -11.60 1.57 -3.96
C CYS A 295 -11.37 2.59 -5.07
N ALA A 296 -11.81 2.28 -6.29
CA ALA A 296 -11.91 3.24 -7.37
C ALA A 296 -13.36 3.72 -7.51
N ASP A 297 -13.53 5.03 -7.60
CA ASP A 297 -14.80 5.65 -7.90
C ASP A 297 -15.09 5.60 -9.42
N LYS A 298 -16.35 5.73 -9.79
CA LYS A 298 -16.70 5.98 -11.19
C LYS A 298 -16.11 7.32 -11.63
N PHE A 299 -15.46 7.35 -12.80
CA PHE A 299 -15.04 8.60 -13.39
C PHE A 299 -16.26 9.48 -13.69
N SER A 300 -16.29 10.68 -13.13
CA SER A 300 -17.30 11.68 -13.37
C SER A 300 -16.80 13.06 -12.93
N TYR A 301 -17.14 14.09 -13.68
CA TYR A 301 -16.92 15.47 -13.27
C TYR A 301 -17.86 15.88 -12.12
N SER A 302 -19.00 15.19 -11.95
CA SER A 302 -19.94 15.43 -10.86
C SER A 302 -19.54 14.70 -9.58
N PRO A 303 -19.21 15.40 -8.46
CA PRO A 303 -18.91 14.77 -7.16
C PRO A 303 -20.06 13.88 -6.67
N ARG A 304 -21.33 14.29 -6.89
CA ARG A 304 -22.50 13.52 -6.52
C ARG A 304 -22.54 12.17 -7.23
N GLN A 305 -22.24 12.13 -8.52
CA GLN A 305 -22.20 10.87 -9.27
C GLN A 305 -21.09 9.94 -8.76
N ARG A 306 -19.92 10.47 -8.41
CA ARG A 306 -18.82 9.65 -7.83
C ARG A 306 -19.25 8.94 -6.54
N VAL A 307 -19.96 9.65 -5.66
CA VAL A 307 -20.41 9.10 -4.37
C VAL A 307 -21.57 8.10 -4.54
N MET A 308 -22.47 8.34 -5.49
CA MET A 308 -23.71 7.55 -5.66
C MET A 308 -23.52 6.24 -6.43
N ASN A 309 -22.48 6.13 -7.24
CA ASN A 309 -22.19 4.93 -8.02
C ASN A 309 -21.49 3.84 -7.19
N PRO A 310 -21.60 2.56 -7.58
CA PRO A 310 -20.78 1.49 -7.02
C PRO A 310 -19.31 1.83 -7.09
N LYS A 311 -18.51 1.29 -6.17
CA LYS A 311 -17.05 1.40 -6.21
C LYS A 311 -16.46 0.12 -6.82
N LYS A 312 -15.39 0.24 -7.61
CA LYS A 312 -14.61 -0.93 -8.03
C LYS A 312 -13.60 -1.24 -6.92
N ILE A 313 -13.58 -2.48 -6.45
CA ILE A 313 -12.76 -2.88 -5.29
C ILE A 313 -11.53 -3.65 -5.76
N PHE A 314 -10.40 -3.34 -5.17
CA PHE A 314 -9.14 -4.04 -5.38
C PHE A 314 -8.53 -4.44 -4.03
N LEU A 315 -7.88 -5.59 -3.97
CA LEU A 315 -7.12 -6.01 -2.79
C LEU A 315 -5.76 -5.32 -2.79
N ILE A 316 -5.24 -5.02 -1.61
CA ILE A 316 -3.94 -4.34 -1.47
C ILE A 316 -2.75 -5.20 -1.88
N ASP A 317 -2.93 -6.51 -1.95
CA ASP A 317 -1.92 -7.48 -2.36
C ASP A 317 -2.59 -8.66 -3.07
N PRO A 318 -2.07 -9.12 -4.24
CA PRO A 318 -2.67 -10.23 -4.97
C PRO A 318 -2.59 -11.56 -4.22
N GLY A 319 -1.68 -11.71 -3.26
CA GLY A 319 -1.57 -12.92 -2.44
C GLY A 319 -2.86 -13.27 -1.70
N PHE A 320 -3.67 -12.29 -1.29
CA PHE A 320 -4.96 -12.57 -0.67
C PHE A 320 -5.94 -13.31 -1.58
N ILE A 321 -5.77 -13.21 -2.91
CA ILE A 321 -6.61 -13.95 -3.87
C ILE A 321 -6.44 -15.46 -3.70
N ALA A 322 -5.28 -15.94 -3.24
CA ALA A 322 -5.04 -17.34 -2.94
C ALA A 322 -5.93 -17.89 -1.80
N LEU A 323 -6.59 -17.04 -1.04
CA LEU A 323 -7.56 -17.43 -0.01
C LEU A 323 -8.95 -17.74 -0.59
N THR A 324 -9.21 -17.33 -1.83
CA THR A 324 -10.43 -17.73 -2.57
C THR A 324 -10.23 -19.08 -3.25
N GLU A 325 -11.32 -19.78 -3.56
CA GLU A 325 -11.27 -21.06 -4.27
C GLU A 325 -11.22 -20.87 -5.80
N ASP A 326 -11.47 -19.67 -6.30
CA ASP A 326 -11.76 -19.35 -7.71
C ASP A 326 -10.52 -18.88 -8.51
N PHE A 327 -9.30 -19.26 -8.12
CA PHE A 327 -8.07 -18.72 -8.72
C PHE A 327 -7.94 -18.91 -10.24
N SER A 328 -8.46 -20.02 -10.79
CA SER A 328 -8.23 -20.37 -12.20
C SER A 328 -9.07 -19.60 -13.22
N GLU A 329 -10.24 -19.09 -12.83
CA GLU A 329 -11.19 -18.44 -13.75
C GLU A 329 -11.00 -16.91 -13.90
N ASN A 330 -10.22 -16.28 -13.01
CA ASN A 330 -10.18 -14.81 -12.86
C ASN A 330 -8.87 -14.14 -13.28
N LYS A 331 -8.11 -14.73 -14.24
CA LYS A 331 -6.79 -14.26 -14.65
C LYS A 331 -6.76 -12.76 -15.04
N GLY A 332 -7.74 -12.30 -15.81
CA GLY A 332 -7.84 -10.88 -16.19
C GLY A 332 -8.03 -9.97 -14.98
N ARG A 333 -8.89 -10.39 -14.02
CA ARG A 333 -9.12 -9.64 -12.78
C ARG A 333 -7.87 -9.57 -11.89
N ILE A 334 -7.04 -10.62 -11.88
CA ILE A 334 -5.77 -10.63 -11.14
C ILE A 334 -4.81 -9.58 -11.71
N LEU A 335 -4.66 -9.53 -13.04
CA LEU A 335 -3.85 -8.51 -13.70
C LEU A 335 -4.37 -7.10 -13.41
N GLU A 336 -5.67 -6.91 -13.48
CA GLU A 336 -6.31 -5.63 -13.18
C GLU A 336 -6.06 -5.20 -11.73
N ASN A 337 -6.12 -6.14 -10.77
CA ASN A 337 -5.79 -5.86 -9.37
C ASN A 337 -4.32 -5.42 -9.20
N VAL A 338 -3.39 -6.07 -9.87
CA VAL A 338 -1.96 -5.71 -9.84
C VAL A 338 -1.73 -4.33 -10.42
N VAL A 339 -2.40 -3.99 -11.53
CA VAL A 339 -2.34 -2.66 -12.14
C VAL A 339 -2.87 -1.60 -11.17
N ALA A 340 -4.00 -1.85 -10.49
CA ALA A 340 -4.56 -0.94 -9.48
C ALA A 340 -3.60 -0.70 -8.31
N ILE A 341 -2.94 -1.75 -7.80
CA ILE A 341 -1.94 -1.64 -6.74
C ILE A 341 -0.77 -0.77 -7.19
N GLU A 342 -0.30 -0.97 -8.41
CA GLU A 342 0.84 -0.22 -8.93
C GLU A 342 0.49 1.25 -9.18
N LEU A 343 -0.69 1.56 -9.71
CA LEU A 343 -1.19 2.93 -9.83
C LEU A 343 -1.25 3.62 -8.45
N TYR A 344 -1.74 2.90 -7.44
CA TYR A 344 -1.78 3.41 -6.07
C TYR A 344 -0.37 3.60 -5.49
N ARG A 345 0.58 2.70 -5.76
CA ARG A 345 2.00 2.81 -5.39
C ARG A 345 2.66 4.04 -6.00
N ARG A 346 2.38 4.31 -7.28
CA ARG A 346 2.84 5.50 -8.01
C ARG A 346 2.12 6.80 -7.60
N ARG A 347 1.25 6.75 -6.60
CA ARG A 347 0.44 7.89 -6.14
C ARG A 347 -0.44 8.50 -7.24
N GLN A 348 -0.78 7.74 -8.26
CA GLN A 348 -1.67 8.17 -9.32
C GLN A 348 -3.13 8.05 -8.87
N THR A 349 -3.93 9.05 -9.18
CA THR A 349 -5.39 8.97 -8.97
C THR A 349 -6.00 8.20 -10.12
N PHE A 350 -6.79 7.18 -9.83
CA PHE A 350 -7.46 6.39 -10.84
C PHE A 350 -8.94 6.18 -10.52
N ASN A 351 -9.74 6.08 -11.59
CA ASN A 351 -11.18 5.86 -11.56
C ASN A 351 -11.53 4.80 -12.60
N TYR A 352 -12.62 4.04 -12.43
CA TYR A 352 -13.14 3.24 -13.52
C TYR A 352 -14.09 4.09 -14.39
N TYR A 353 -14.15 3.80 -15.69
CA TYR A 353 -15.10 4.44 -16.59
C TYR A 353 -16.23 3.46 -16.93
N LYS A 354 -17.47 3.90 -16.79
CA LYS A 354 -18.64 3.09 -17.14
C LYS A 354 -19.81 3.98 -17.54
N ASN A 355 -20.01 4.12 -18.84
CA ASN A 355 -21.21 4.70 -19.44
C ASN A 355 -21.91 3.62 -20.28
N ARG A 356 -21.88 3.74 -21.61
CA ARG A 356 -22.37 2.67 -22.50
C ARG A 356 -21.42 1.48 -22.56
N ARG A 357 -20.16 1.69 -22.32
CA ARG A 357 -19.07 0.72 -22.29
C ARG A 357 -18.24 0.92 -21.03
N GLU A 358 -17.45 -0.07 -20.70
CA GLU A 358 -16.56 -0.03 -19.52
C GLU A 358 -15.10 0.03 -19.97
N CYS A 359 -14.31 0.93 -19.33
CA CYS A 359 -12.87 0.93 -19.38
C CYS A 359 -12.35 0.83 -17.95
N ASP A 360 -11.32 0.03 -17.74
CA ASP A 360 -10.89 -0.35 -16.39
C ASP A 360 -10.35 0.83 -15.60
N PHE A 361 -9.53 1.68 -16.24
CA PHE A 361 -8.93 2.82 -15.54
C PHE A 361 -8.93 4.09 -16.41
N ILE A 362 -9.32 5.19 -15.79
CA ILE A 362 -8.97 6.56 -16.19
C ILE A 362 -8.03 7.06 -15.13
N VAL A 363 -6.78 7.23 -15.51
CA VAL A 363 -5.68 7.60 -14.62
C VAL A 363 -5.36 9.07 -14.79
N ARG A 364 -5.12 9.74 -13.68
CA ARG A 364 -4.56 11.10 -13.64
C ARG A 364 -3.23 11.06 -12.94
N ASP A 365 -2.21 11.52 -13.62
CA ASP A 365 -0.89 11.73 -13.01
C ASP A 365 -0.96 12.84 -11.95
N ALA A 366 -0.19 12.69 -10.87
CA ALA A 366 -0.14 13.67 -9.80
C ALA A 366 0.45 15.02 -10.26
N GLU A 367 1.37 14.98 -11.23
CA GLU A 367 2.12 16.16 -11.72
C GLU A 367 1.49 16.78 -12.97
N SER A 368 0.61 16.08 -13.66
CA SER A 368 -0.02 16.55 -14.88
C SER A 368 -1.56 16.53 -14.83
N VAL A 369 -2.19 17.46 -15.54
CA VAL A 369 -3.66 17.47 -15.71
C VAL A 369 -4.11 16.39 -16.71
N ASN A 370 -3.16 15.73 -17.37
CA ASN A 370 -3.44 14.77 -18.44
C ASN A 370 -4.09 13.52 -17.89
N LEU A 371 -5.11 13.06 -18.61
CA LEU A 371 -5.76 11.78 -18.36
C LEU A 371 -5.19 10.71 -19.28
N GLN A 372 -5.11 9.49 -18.79
CA GLN A 372 -4.80 8.30 -19.58
C GLN A 372 -5.90 7.26 -19.40
N ALA A 373 -6.35 6.63 -20.48
CA ALA A 373 -7.25 5.49 -20.43
C ALA A 373 -6.45 4.20 -20.52
N ILE A 374 -6.69 3.26 -19.58
CA ILE A 374 -6.02 1.97 -19.53
C ILE A 374 -7.08 0.86 -19.46
N GLN A 375 -6.95 -0.13 -20.34
CA GLN A 375 -7.72 -1.37 -20.33
C GLN A 375 -6.80 -2.51 -19.97
N VAL A 376 -7.30 -3.50 -19.20
CA VAL A 376 -6.49 -4.66 -18.78
C VAL A 376 -7.20 -5.95 -19.18
N CYS A 377 -6.51 -6.83 -19.88
CA CYS A 377 -7.02 -8.16 -20.20
C CYS A 377 -5.88 -9.19 -20.17
N TRP A 378 -6.22 -10.47 -20.01
CA TRP A 378 -5.19 -11.52 -19.99
C TRP A 378 -4.54 -11.67 -21.37
N THR A 379 -5.33 -11.79 -22.41
CA THR A 379 -4.89 -11.89 -23.82
C THR A 379 -5.88 -11.19 -24.74
N LEU A 380 -5.40 -10.65 -25.87
CA LEU A 380 -6.22 -10.10 -26.94
C LEU A 380 -6.46 -11.17 -28.02
N THR A 381 -7.54 -11.92 -27.87
CA THR A 381 -7.97 -12.91 -28.85
C THR A 381 -8.93 -12.30 -29.88
N THR A 382 -9.12 -12.97 -31.02
CA THR A 382 -10.14 -12.55 -32.01
C THR A 382 -11.54 -12.42 -31.39
N GLY A 383 -11.82 -13.23 -30.35
CA GLY A 383 -13.14 -13.24 -29.68
C GLY A 383 -13.37 -12.08 -28.69
N ASN A 384 -12.34 -11.53 -28.08
CA ASN A 384 -12.47 -10.47 -27.08
C ASN A 384 -11.92 -9.11 -27.52
N ARG A 385 -11.03 -9.07 -28.53
CA ARG A 385 -10.33 -7.86 -29.01
C ARG A 385 -11.28 -6.70 -29.28
N GLU A 386 -12.37 -6.97 -29.95
CA GLU A 386 -13.36 -5.95 -30.28
C GLU A 386 -14.02 -5.36 -29.02
N ARG A 387 -14.32 -6.20 -28.03
CA ARG A 387 -14.92 -5.77 -26.76
C ARG A 387 -13.96 -4.89 -25.96
N GLU A 388 -12.69 -5.31 -25.80
CA GLU A 388 -11.67 -4.57 -25.06
C GLU A 388 -11.37 -3.21 -25.73
N LEU A 389 -11.20 -3.21 -27.05
CA LEU A 389 -10.99 -1.98 -27.82
C LEU A 389 -12.18 -1.02 -27.73
N ARG A 390 -13.42 -1.50 -27.84
CA ARG A 390 -14.62 -0.65 -27.78
C ARG A 390 -14.75 0.07 -26.44
N GLY A 391 -14.40 -0.58 -25.33
CA GLY A 391 -14.40 0.05 -24.00
C GLY A 391 -13.40 1.19 -23.90
N LEU A 392 -12.17 0.92 -24.29
CA LEU A 392 -11.07 1.90 -24.29
C LEU A 392 -11.36 3.08 -25.24
N LEU A 393 -11.78 2.78 -26.47
CA LEU A 393 -12.11 3.81 -27.48
C LEU A 393 -13.25 4.70 -27.04
N ALA A 394 -14.30 4.16 -26.41
CA ALA A 394 -15.42 4.95 -25.90
C ALA A 394 -14.95 5.95 -24.82
N ALA A 395 -14.06 5.54 -23.93
CA ALA A 395 -13.47 6.43 -22.94
C ALA A 395 -12.56 7.48 -23.59
N MET A 396 -11.70 7.07 -24.54
CA MET A 396 -10.81 7.98 -25.29
C MET A 396 -11.60 9.02 -26.07
N GLU A 397 -12.73 8.64 -26.67
CA GLU A 397 -13.60 9.56 -27.43
C GLU A 397 -14.27 10.58 -26.51
N GLU A 398 -14.94 10.13 -25.46
CA GLU A 398 -15.65 11.02 -24.53
C GLU A 398 -14.71 12.00 -23.81
N LEU A 399 -13.48 11.55 -23.50
CA LEU A 399 -12.49 12.35 -22.78
C LEU A 399 -11.49 13.06 -23.70
N SER A 400 -11.65 12.93 -25.04
CA SER A 400 -10.77 13.53 -26.05
C SER A 400 -9.30 13.13 -25.87
N LEU A 401 -9.04 11.86 -25.53
CA LEU A 401 -7.69 11.35 -25.30
C LEU A 401 -7.04 10.91 -26.62
N PRO A 402 -5.81 11.38 -26.91
CA PRO A 402 -5.09 10.97 -28.13
C PRO A 402 -4.48 9.58 -28.03
N GLN A 403 -4.21 9.09 -26.82
CA GLN A 403 -3.53 7.83 -26.57
C GLN A 403 -4.30 6.97 -25.56
N GLY A 404 -4.32 5.65 -25.81
CA GLY A 404 -4.82 4.63 -24.91
C GLY A 404 -3.79 3.53 -24.70
N LEU A 405 -3.92 2.81 -23.58
CA LEU A 405 -3.05 1.70 -23.23
C LEU A 405 -3.88 0.44 -22.97
N ILE A 406 -3.47 -0.67 -23.59
CA ILE A 406 -3.97 -2.00 -23.23
C ILE A 406 -2.84 -2.75 -22.56
N LEU A 407 -3.08 -3.22 -21.33
CA LEU A 407 -2.14 -4.04 -20.58
C LEU A 407 -2.57 -5.50 -20.66
N THR A 408 -1.67 -6.36 -21.13
CA THR A 408 -1.90 -7.80 -21.31
C THR A 408 -0.93 -8.63 -20.48
N TYR A 409 -1.10 -9.96 -20.45
CA TYR A 409 -0.13 -10.82 -19.80
C TYR A 409 1.25 -10.76 -20.48
N ASP A 410 1.32 -10.91 -21.81
CA ASP A 410 2.62 -10.95 -22.53
C ASP A 410 2.55 -10.47 -24.01
N GLU A 411 1.53 -9.74 -24.43
CA GLU A 411 1.39 -9.26 -25.79
C GLU A 411 1.89 -7.82 -25.93
N GLU A 412 2.59 -7.53 -27.02
CA GLU A 412 3.11 -6.21 -27.37
C GLU A 412 2.77 -5.87 -28.80
N GLU A 413 2.01 -4.79 -29.01
CA GLU A 413 1.55 -4.34 -30.32
C GLU A 413 1.24 -2.83 -30.30
N SER A 414 1.31 -2.19 -31.43
CA SER A 414 0.81 -0.81 -31.62
C SER A 414 -0.35 -0.82 -32.61
N LEU A 415 -1.50 -0.35 -32.16
CA LEU A 415 -2.72 -0.38 -32.95
C LEU A 415 -3.11 1.02 -33.39
N PRO A 416 -3.35 1.27 -34.69
CA PRO A 416 -3.99 2.49 -35.13
C PRO A 416 -5.45 2.48 -34.68
N ALA A 417 -5.90 3.52 -33.98
CA ALA A 417 -7.27 3.61 -33.48
C ALA A 417 -8.17 4.56 -34.31
N ALA A 418 -7.59 5.59 -34.90
CA ALA A 418 -8.17 6.56 -35.80
C ALA A 418 -7.06 7.46 -36.36
N PRO A 419 -7.28 8.35 -37.32
CA PRO A 419 -6.22 9.19 -37.89
C PRO A 419 -5.40 10.01 -36.90
N SER A 420 -5.92 10.24 -35.68
CA SER A 420 -5.24 11.02 -34.62
C SER A 420 -5.15 10.30 -33.28
N ARG A 421 -5.45 9.00 -33.20
CA ARG A 421 -5.44 8.23 -31.97
C ARG A 421 -4.59 6.97 -32.11
N GLN A 422 -3.83 6.67 -31.05
CA GLN A 422 -2.98 5.49 -30.97
C GLN A 422 -3.31 4.67 -29.72
N ILE A 423 -3.27 3.36 -29.84
CA ILE A 423 -3.38 2.43 -28.73
C ILE A 423 -2.10 1.59 -28.68
N ALA A 424 -1.37 1.70 -27.57
CA ALA A 424 -0.27 0.82 -27.26
C ALA A 424 -0.80 -0.43 -26.55
N VAL A 425 -0.33 -1.60 -26.94
CA VAL A 425 -0.52 -2.86 -26.22
C VAL A 425 0.80 -3.25 -25.61
N MET A 426 0.83 -3.52 -24.31
CA MET A 426 2.07 -3.78 -23.58
C MET A 426 1.84 -4.85 -22.51
N PRO A 427 2.83 -5.75 -22.25
CA PRO A 427 2.77 -6.66 -21.12
C PRO A 427 2.72 -5.93 -19.78
N VAL A 428 1.85 -6.39 -18.84
CA VAL A 428 1.77 -5.85 -17.48
C VAL A 428 3.14 -5.92 -16.80
N TRP A 429 3.85 -7.06 -16.88
CA TRP A 429 5.17 -7.19 -16.26
C TRP A 429 6.18 -6.16 -16.77
N LYS A 430 6.15 -5.84 -18.07
CA LYS A 430 7.01 -4.80 -18.67
C LYS A 430 6.63 -3.41 -18.17
N TRP A 431 5.32 -3.10 -18.10
CA TRP A 431 4.80 -1.86 -17.55
C TRP A 431 5.15 -1.68 -16.07
N LEU A 432 5.17 -2.76 -15.28
CA LEU A 432 5.58 -2.75 -13.87
C LEU A 432 7.07 -2.45 -13.69
N LEU A 433 7.89 -2.71 -14.70
CA LEU A 433 9.35 -2.49 -14.69
C LEU A 433 9.75 -1.09 -15.20
N GLY A 434 8.87 -0.40 -15.86
CA GLY A 434 9.03 1.01 -16.29
C GLY A 434 8.55 1.94 -15.22
#